data_dc263903ffe417058ebe147690bb1a94
#
_entry.id   dc263903ffe417058ebe147690bb1a94
#
_cell.length_a   1.000
_cell.length_b   1.000
_cell.length_c   1.000
_cell.angle_alpha   90.00
_cell.angle_beta   90.00
_cell.angle_gamma   90.00
#
_symmetry.space_group_name_H-M   'P 1'
#
loop_
_entity.id
_entity.type
_entity.pdbx_description
1 polymer ?
#
loop_
_entity_poly.entity_id
_entity_poly.type
_entity_poly.pdbx_seq_one_letter_code
_entity_poly.pdbx_strand_id
1 'polypeptide(L)'
;MAAPALKVEDIHKSFGTIKVLRGISIEAYEQDVISILGSSGSGKSTLLRCINLLETPTSGKVYVKGELIKMQELRSGERKAADRKQVERIRSKLAMVFQQFNLWAHMTVIQNVMEAPVNVLKISKAEAKERAEKLLQRVGLYEHRNYYPAHMSGGQMQRAAIARALAMEPDMLLFDEPTSALDPELVGEVLKVMRDLAEEGRTMLVVTHEMGFARDVSSRVIFLDEGLVVENGPPKQVFEHPKSDRFREFLVGVF
;
A
#
# COMPACT_ATOMS: atom_id res chain seq x y z
N MET A 1 -17.55 2.87 -19.44
CA MET A 1 -17.06 2.88 -18.05
C MET A 1 -15.55 3.10 -18.09
N ALA A 2 -15.00 3.91 -17.21
CA ALA A 2 -13.54 4.09 -17.12
C ALA A 2 -12.85 2.77 -16.77
N ALA A 3 -11.66 2.54 -17.29
CA ALA A 3 -10.87 1.37 -16.91
C ALA A 3 -10.43 1.49 -15.45
N PRO A 4 -10.41 0.40 -14.66
CA PRO A 4 -9.94 0.44 -13.30
C PRO A 4 -8.45 0.82 -13.24
N ALA A 5 -8.07 1.61 -12.23
CA ALA A 5 -6.69 1.94 -11.94
C ALA A 5 -5.87 0.69 -11.56
N LEU A 6 -6.53 -0.24 -10.84
CA LEU A 6 -6.01 -1.56 -10.51
C LEU A 6 -7.11 -2.60 -10.69
N LYS A 7 -6.77 -3.73 -11.33
CA LYS A 7 -7.63 -4.91 -11.36
C LYS A 7 -6.80 -6.16 -11.04
N VAL A 8 -7.27 -6.90 -10.08
CA VAL A 8 -6.72 -8.17 -9.63
C VAL A 8 -7.74 -9.25 -9.93
N GLU A 9 -7.35 -10.27 -10.68
CA GLU A 9 -8.24 -11.38 -11.08
C GLU A 9 -7.69 -12.71 -10.56
N ASP A 10 -8.46 -13.35 -9.72
CA ASP A 10 -8.26 -14.72 -9.24
C ASP A 10 -6.82 -14.98 -8.74
N ILE A 11 -6.30 -14.08 -7.90
CA ILE A 11 -4.94 -14.20 -7.37
C ILE A 11 -4.86 -15.30 -6.32
N HIS A 12 -3.98 -16.25 -6.60
CA HIS A 12 -3.56 -17.29 -5.66
C HIS A 12 -2.09 -17.11 -5.30
N LYS A 13 -1.75 -17.39 -4.04
CA LYS A 13 -0.36 -17.46 -3.58
C LYS A 13 -0.20 -18.59 -2.59
N SER A 14 0.78 -19.44 -2.87
CA SER A 14 1.21 -20.50 -1.95
C SER A 14 2.69 -20.35 -1.63
N PHE A 15 3.08 -20.70 -0.42
CA PHE A 15 4.46 -20.88 0.02
C PHE A 15 4.63 -22.34 0.41
N GLY A 16 5.26 -23.11 -0.46
CA GLY A 16 5.27 -24.57 -0.34
C GLY A 16 3.84 -25.13 -0.38
N THR A 17 3.44 -25.84 0.65
CA THR A 17 2.09 -26.43 0.80
C THR A 17 1.04 -25.46 1.37
N ILE A 18 1.47 -24.32 1.92
CA ILE A 18 0.58 -23.37 2.61
C ILE A 18 -0.05 -22.42 1.57
N LYS A 19 -1.37 -22.51 1.41
CA LYS A 19 -2.17 -21.63 0.54
C LYS A 19 -2.53 -20.35 1.31
N VAL A 20 -1.89 -19.21 0.98
CA VAL A 20 -2.09 -17.92 1.65
C VAL A 20 -3.15 -17.08 0.96
N LEU A 21 -3.19 -17.06 -0.38
CA LEU A 21 -4.27 -16.43 -1.15
C LEU A 21 -4.98 -17.49 -1.97
N ARG A 22 -6.30 -17.44 -2.00
CA ARG A 22 -7.15 -18.52 -2.48
C ARG A 22 -8.18 -18.02 -3.51
N GLY A 23 -7.74 -17.18 -4.46
CA GLY A 23 -8.61 -16.66 -5.53
C GLY A 23 -9.16 -15.26 -5.24
N ILE A 24 -8.28 -14.33 -4.89
CA ILE A 24 -8.66 -12.94 -4.60
C ILE A 24 -8.89 -12.17 -5.90
N SER A 25 -10.05 -11.51 -6.00
CA SER A 25 -10.37 -10.58 -7.09
C SER A 25 -10.81 -9.24 -6.52
N ILE A 26 -10.16 -8.15 -6.97
CA ILE A 26 -10.39 -6.77 -6.50
C ILE A 26 -10.25 -5.83 -7.69
N GLU A 27 -11.11 -4.83 -7.77
CA GLU A 27 -10.96 -3.69 -8.69
C GLU A 27 -10.92 -2.41 -7.87
N ALA A 28 -10.02 -1.48 -8.24
CA ALA A 28 -9.96 -0.13 -7.69
C ALA A 28 -9.99 0.87 -8.85
N TYR A 29 -10.81 1.89 -8.72
CA TYR A 29 -10.91 2.99 -9.68
C TYR A 29 -10.08 4.18 -9.20
N GLU A 30 -9.87 5.15 -10.09
CA GLU A 30 -9.19 6.39 -9.70
C GLU A 30 -9.95 7.07 -8.56
N GLN A 31 -9.20 7.60 -7.59
CA GLN A 31 -9.69 8.22 -6.36
C GLN A 31 -10.32 7.25 -5.33
N ASP A 32 -10.35 5.96 -5.60
CA ASP A 32 -10.77 4.99 -4.58
C ASP A 32 -9.79 4.93 -3.42
N VAL A 33 -10.34 4.89 -2.21
CA VAL A 33 -9.64 4.49 -0.98
C VAL A 33 -10.23 3.17 -0.52
N ILE A 34 -9.48 2.09 -0.69
CA ILE A 34 -9.93 0.75 -0.31
C ILE A 34 -9.17 0.30 0.93
N SER A 35 -9.87 0.13 2.05
CA SER A 35 -9.29 -0.50 3.24
C SER A 35 -9.45 -2.01 3.21
N ILE A 36 -8.36 -2.72 3.48
CA ILE A 36 -8.30 -4.18 3.59
C ILE A 36 -8.10 -4.53 5.05
N LEU A 37 -9.13 -5.11 5.65
CA LEU A 37 -9.19 -5.57 7.03
C LEU A 37 -9.01 -7.09 7.10
N GLY A 38 -8.68 -7.62 8.26
CA GLY A 38 -8.62 -9.06 8.50
C GLY A 38 -7.68 -9.42 9.65
N SER A 39 -7.83 -10.65 10.17
CA SER A 39 -6.98 -11.19 11.22
C SER A 39 -5.51 -11.32 10.77
N SER A 40 -4.60 -11.48 11.74
CA SER A 40 -3.20 -11.79 11.43
C SER A 40 -3.14 -13.11 10.62
N GLY A 41 -2.30 -13.13 9.59
CA GLY A 41 -2.17 -14.31 8.73
C GLY A 41 -3.25 -14.47 7.64
N SER A 42 -4.26 -13.59 7.56
CA SER A 42 -5.33 -13.68 6.54
C SER A 42 -4.86 -13.43 5.09
N GLY A 43 -3.61 -12.99 4.87
CA GLY A 43 -3.03 -12.79 3.55
C GLY A 43 -2.96 -11.34 3.07
N LYS A 44 -3.35 -10.34 3.89
CA LYS A 44 -3.40 -8.90 3.53
C LYS A 44 -2.09 -8.38 2.92
N SER A 45 -1.00 -8.47 3.66
CA SER A 45 0.33 -8.00 3.20
C SER A 45 0.83 -8.81 2.00
N THR A 46 0.54 -10.11 1.95
CA THR A 46 0.87 -10.95 0.80
C THR A 46 0.13 -10.49 -0.45
N LEU A 47 -1.14 -10.09 -0.33
CA LEU A 47 -1.92 -9.54 -1.45
C LEU A 47 -1.28 -8.25 -1.98
N LEU A 48 -0.96 -7.28 -1.11
CA LEU A 48 -0.29 -6.04 -1.54
C LEU A 48 1.06 -6.32 -2.22
N ARG A 49 1.83 -7.27 -1.69
CA ARG A 49 3.11 -7.69 -2.29
C ARG A 49 2.93 -8.38 -3.63
N CYS A 50 1.86 -9.15 -3.83
CA CYS A 50 1.52 -9.71 -5.14
C CYS A 50 1.11 -8.63 -6.14
N ILE A 51 0.37 -7.62 -5.71
CA ILE A 51 -0.03 -6.47 -6.56
C ILE A 51 1.20 -5.69 -7.03
N ASN A 52 2.15 -5.41 -6.14
CA ASN A 52 3.39 -4.71 -6.46
C ASN A 52 4.49 -5.65 -7.00
N LEU A 53 4.21 -6.94 -7.18
CA LEU A 53 5.16 -7.96 -7.63
C LEU A 53 6.43 -8.09 -6.76
N LEU A 54 6.39 -7.66 -5.50
CA LEU A 54 7.41 -8.02 -4.50
C LEU A 54 7.33 -9.52 -4.20
N GLU A 55 6.11 -10.08 -4.29
CA GLU A 55 5.85 -11.51 -4.32
C GLU A 55 5.22 -11.88 -5.66
N THR A 56 5.71 -12.95 -6.27
CA THR A 56 5.10 -13.47 -7.49
C THR A 56 3.86 -14.30 -7.14
N PRO A 57 2.66 -13.97 -7.66
CA PRO A 57 1.48 -14.80 -7.44
C PRO A 57 1.64 -16.17 -8.10
N THR A 58 1.14 -17.23 -7.46
CA THR A 58 1.17 -18.60 -8.00
C THR A 58 0.27 -18.72 -9.24
N SER A 59 -0.90 -18.07 -9.23
CA SER A 59 -1.80 -17.91 -10.38
C SER A 59 -2.60 -16.61 -10.31
N GLY A 60 -3.40 -16.36 -11.33
CA GLY A 60 -4.19 -15.14 -11.48
C GLY A 60 -3.50 -14.05 -12.28
N LYS A 61 -4.11 -12.87 -12.34
CA LYS A 61 -3.66 -11.75 -13.17
C LYS A 61 -3.74 -10.44 -12.41
N VAL A 62 -2.80 -9.53 -12.70
CA VAL A 62 -2.80 -8.15 -12.20
C VAL A 62 -2.75 -7.21 -13.38
N TYR A 63 -3.67 -6.24 -13.40
CA TYR A 63 -3.72 -5.18 -14.38
C TYR A 63 -3.56 -3.83 -13.67
N VAL A 64 -2.73 -2.97 -14.21
CA VAL A 64 -2.53 -1.59 -13.74
C VAL A 64 -2.89 -0.66 -14.89
N LYS A 65 -3.88 0.22 -14.69
CA LYS A 65 -4.43 1.09 -15.74
C LYS A 65 -4.77 0.33 -17.04
N GLY A 66 -5.39 -0.84 -16.88
CA GLY A 66 -5.77 -1.71 -17.99
C GLY A 66 -4.63 -2.53 -18.62
N GLU A 67 -3.38 -2.30 -18.21
CA GLU A 67 -2.24 -3.06 -18.70
C GLU A 67 -2.03 -4.32 -17.88
N LEU A 68 -2.11 -5.49 -18.55
CA LEU A 68 -1.81 -6.79 -17.93
C LEU A 68 -0.31 -6.92 -17.66
N ILE A 69 0.04 -7.24 -16.42
CA ILE A 69 1.41 -7.64 -16.08
C ILE A 69 1.68 -9.04 -16.65
N LYS A 70 2.58 -9.09 -17.62
CA LYS A 70 2.91 -10.34 -18.32
C LYS A 70 3.70 -11.28 -17.43
N MET A 71 3.18 -12.48 -17.24
CA MET A 71 3.84 -13.55 -16.48
C MET A 71 4.22 -14.69 -17.41
N GLN A 72 5.31 -15.37 -17.10
CA GLN A 72 5.74 -16.60 -17.78
C GLN A 72 5.97 -17.72 -16.78
N GLU A 73 5.67 -18.93 -17.16
CA GLU A 73 6.00 -20.13 -16.39
C GLU A 73 7.42 -20.60 -16.70
N LEU A 74 8.15 -20.97 -15.66
CA LEU A 74 9.44 -21.60 -15.76
C LEU A 74 9.26 -23.11 -15.92
N ARG A 75 10.33 -23.80 -16.37
CA ARG A 75 10.34 -25.28 -16.45
C ARG A 75 10.15 -25.95 -15.07
N SER A 76 10.41 -25.22 -13.98
CA SER A 76 10.15 -25.67 -12.60
C SER A 76 8.67 -25.61 -12.21
N GLY A 77 7.78 -25.07 -13.03
CA GLY A 77 6.39 -24.77 -12.69
C GLY A 77 6.21 -23.45 -11.93
N GLU A 78 7.29 -22.75 -11.59
CA GLU A 78 7.23 -21.43 -10.95
C GLU A 78 6.92 -20.35 -11.98
N ARG A 79 6.25 -19.30 -11.53
CA ARG A 79 5.96 -18.12 -12.35
C ARG A 79 6.93 -16.98 -12.04
N LYS A 80 7.27 -16.23 -13.06
CA LYS A 80 7.98 -14.95 -12.93
C LYS A 80 7.44 -13.93 -13.92
N ALA A 81 7.72 -12.65 -13.70
CA ALA A 81 7.42 -11.61 -14.67
C ALA A 81 8.19 -11.89 -15.98
N ALA A 82 7.48 -11.80 -17.10
CA ALA A 82 8.05 -12.03 -18.43
C ALA A 82 8.90 -10.84 -18.93
N ASP A 83 8.56 -9.63 -18.47
CA ASP A 83 9.22 -8.37 -18.87
C ASP A 83 9.62 -7.56 -17.62
N ARG A 84 10.94 -7.53 -17.34
CA ARG A 84 11.51 -6.80 -16.23
C ARG A 84 11.29 -5.28 -16.36
N LYS A 85 11.38 -4.73 -17.56
CA LYS A 85 11.17 -3.29 -17.80
C LYS A 85 9.72 -2.89 -17.54
N GLN A 86 8.75 -3.75 -17.91
CA GLN A 86 7.35 -3.55 -17.56
C GLN A 86 7.17 -3.48 -16.05
N VAL A 87 7.75 -4.41 -15.29
CA VAL A 87 7.67 -4.44 -13.83
C VAL A 87 8.28 -3.18 -13.20
N GLU A 88 9.48 -2.79 -13.63
CA GLU A 88 10.15 -1.59 -13.12
C GLU A 88 9.30 -0.34 -13.36
N ARG A 89 8.73 -0.18 -14.54
CA ARG A 89 7.82 0.93 -14.88
C ARG A 89 6.53 0.90 -14.06
N ILE A 90 5.92 -0.26 -13.90
CA ILE A 90 4.69 -0.39 -13.09
C ILE A 90 4.98 -0.11 -11.62
N ARG A 91 6.07 -0.64 -11.06
CA ARG A 91 6.47 -0.36 -9.67
C ARG A 91 6.75 1.12 -9.41
N SER A 92 7.25 1.88 -10.38
CA SER A 92 7.43 3.32 -10.21
C SER A 92 6.09 4.08 -10.10
N LYS A 93 4.99 3.45 -10.53
CA LYS A 93 3.62 3.98 -10.49
C LYS A 93 2.79 3.42 -9.31
N LEU A 94 3.23 2.34 -8.69
CA LEU A 94 2.61 1.71 -7.51
C LEU A 94 3.55 1.86 -6.31
N ALA A 95 3.52 3.01 -5.66
CA ALA A 95 4.39 3.22 -4.50
C ALA A 95 3.86 2.48 -3.27
N MET A 96 4.76 1.83 -2.53
CA MET A 96 4.42 1.05 -1.34
C MET A 96 5.04 1.67 -0.09
N VAL A 97 4.20 1.84 0.94
CA VAL A 97 4.58 2.25 2.29
C VAL A 97 4.43 1.04 3.20
N PHE A 98 5.49 0.66 3.88
CA PHE A 98 5.55 -0.55 4.70
C PHE A 98 5.32 -0.26 6.18
N GLN A 99 4.96 -1.28 6.93
CA GLN A 99 4.88 -1.28 8.39
C GLN A 99 6.23 -0.88 9.02
N GLN A 100 7.32 -1.49 8.55
CA GLN A 100 8.67 -1.04 8.87
C GLN A 100 9.03 0.07 7.89
N PHE A 101 9.41 1.22 8.37
CA PHE A 101 9.61 2.47 7.60
C PHE A 101 10.56 2.31 6.41
N ASN A 102 11.51 1.36 6.49
CA ASN A 102 12.49 1.01 5.45
C ASN A 102 13.27 2.21 4.92
N LEU A 103 13.56 3.17 5.78
CA LEU A 103 14.45 4.28 5.45
C LEU A 103 15.91 3.79 5.44
N TRP A 104 16.69 4.32 4.51
CA TRP A 104 18.13 4.06 4.46
C TRP A 104 18.82 4.79 5.62
N ALA A 105 19.34 4.03 6.60
CA ALA A 105 19.90 4.57 7.84
C ALA A 105 21.13 5.47 7.63
N HIS A 106 21.87 5.27 6.54
CA HIS A 106 23.06 6.05 6.19
C HIS A 106 22.76 7.33 5.39
N MET A 107 21.49 7.59 5.10
CA MET A 107 21.01 8.77 4.39
C MET A 107 20.17 9.66 5.30
N THR A 108 20.26 10.98 5.10
CA THR A 108 19.34 11.92 5.75
C THR A 108 17.92 11.75 5.21
N VAL A 109 16.93 12.34 5.88
CA VAL A 109 15.52 12.29 5.46
C VAL A 109 15.35 12.83 4.04
N ILE A 110 15.92 13.99 3.73
CA ILE A 110 15.81 14.56 2.38
C ILE A 110 16.48 13.67 1.33
N GLN A 111 17.63 13.06 1.64
CA GLN A 111 18.30 12.12 0.74
C GLN A 111 17.43 10.88 0.50
N ASN A 112 16.77 10.32 1.54
CA ASN A 112 15.83 9.23 1.40
C ASN A 112 14.69 9.56 0.42
N VAL A 113 14.17 10.79 0.47
CA VAL A 113 13.06 11.21 -0.40
C VAL A 113 13.55 11.47 -1.83
N MET A 114 14.78 11.97 -2.02
CA MET A 114 15.35 12.31 -3.32
C MET A 114 15.86 11.11 -4.12
N GLU A 115 16.23 10.01 -3.45
CA GLU A 115 16.98 8.90 -4.03
C GLU A 115 16.29 8.28 -5.25
N ALA A 116 15.03 7.91 -5.11
CA ALA A 116 14.27 7.28 -6.20
C ALA A 116 13.95 8.26 -7.35
N PRO A 117 13.52 9.51 -7.12
CA PRO A 117 13.37 10.50 -8.19
C PRO A 117 14.64 10.69 -9.04
N VAL A 118 15.80 10.80 -8.41
CA VAL A 118 17.07 10.96 -9.13
C VAL A 118 17.46 9.69 -9.90
N ASN A 119 17.39 8.53 -9.24
CA ASN A 119 17.94 7.30 -9.81
C ASN A 119 16.96 6.53 -10.71
N VAL A 120 15.65 6.64 -10.48
CA VAL A 120 14.62 5.94 -11.25
C VAL A 120 13.96 6.87 -12.27
N LEU A 121 13.47 8.05 -11.84
CA LEU A 121 12.82 9.01 -12.75
C LEU A 121 13.84 9.84 -13.55
N LYS A 122 15.12 9.81 -13.18
CA LYS A 122 16.21 10.52 -13.85
C LYS A 122 16.04 12.05 -13.88
N ILE A 123 15.28 12.61 -12.93
CA ILE A 123 15.19 14.07 -12.79
C ILE A 123 16.47 14.64 -12.17
N SER A 124 16.68 15.93 -12.35
CA SER A 124 17.88 16.60 -11.81
C SER A 124 17.88 16.60 -10.28
N LYS A 125 19.08 16.62 -9.67
CA LYS A 125 19.19 16.72 -8.21
C LYS A 125 18.53 17.99 -7.65
N ALA A 126 18.55 19.09 -8.40
CA ALA A 126 17.91 20.35 -8.01
C ALA A 126 16.39 20.20 -7.96
N GLU A 127 15.80 19.63 -9.00
CA GLU A 127 14.38 19.34 -9.07
C GLU A 127 13.94 18.33 -8.00
N ALA A 128 14.73 17.25 -7.80
CA ALA A 128 14.44 16.26 -6.77
C ALA A 128 14.48 16.88 -5.36
N LYS A 129 15.41 17.82 -5.11
CA LYS A 129 15.50 18.53 -3.85
C LYS A 129 14.30 19.42 -3.61
N GLU A 130 13.91 20.24 -4.59
CA GLU A 130 12.73 21.10 -4.49
C GLU A 130 11.45 20.29 -4.22
N ARG A 131 11.29 19.17 -4.95
CA ARG A 131 10.17 18.22 -4.76
C ARG A 131 10.18 17.62 -3.35
N ALA A 132 11.34 17.17 -2.89
CA ALA A 132 11.50 16.60 -1.56
C ALA A 132 11.19 17.61 -0.45
N GLU A 133 11.67 18.84 -0.56
CA GLU A 133 11.41 19.92 0.41
C GLU A 133 9.91 20.24 0.51
N LYS A 134 9.20 20.34 -0.62
CA LYS A 134 7.73 20.53 -0.64
C LYS A 134 6.99 19.37 0.05
N LEU A 135 7.38 18.13 -0.24
CA LEU A 135 6.76 16.95 0.36
C LEU A 135 7.06 16.85 1.86
N LEU A 136 8.29 17.13 2.28
CA LEU A 136 8.66 17.16 3.70
C LEU A 136 7.94 18.27 4.46
N GLN A 137 7.73 19.43 3.85
CA GLN A 137 6.90 20.48 4.43
C GLN A 137 5.46 20.01 4.62
N ARG A 138 4.90 19.33 3.61
CA ARG A 138 3.53 18.79 3.63
C ARG A 138 3.31 17.77 4.75
N VAL A 139 4.28 16.89 5.01
CA VAL A 139 4.20 15.90 6.09
C VAL A 139 4.74 16.42 7.44
N GLY A 140 5.04 17.73 7.56
CA GLY A 140 5.50 18.36 8.79
C GLY A 140 6.91 17.99 9.22
N LEU A 141 7.79 17.67 8.26
CA LEU A 141 9.18 17.22 8.51
C LEU A 141 10.25 18.14 7.90
N TYR A 142 9.88 19.32 7.43
CA TYR A 142 10.86 20.22 6.77
C TYR A 142 12.05 20.54 7.67
N GLU A 143 11.84 20.83 8.95
CA GLU A 143 12.90 21.16 9.91
C GLU A 143 13.79 19.94 10.24
N HIS A 144 13.27 18.70 10.04
CA HIS A 144 14.00 17.46 10.27
C HIS A 144 14.65 16.89 8.99
N ARG A 145 14.63 17.63 7.87
CA ARG A 145 15.08 17.12 6.56
C ARG A 145 16.53 16.66 6.53
N ASN A 146 17.39 17.22 7.38
CA ASN A 146 18.81 16.88 7.49
C ASN A 146 19.09 15.84 8.60
N TYR A 147 18.07 15.37 9.32
CA TYR A 147 18.23 14.34 10.34
C TYR A 147 18.41 12.97 9.68
N TYR A 148 19.12 12.09 10.38
CA TYR A 148 19.20 10.68 10.06
C TYR A 148 18.04 9.92 10.74
N PRO A 149 17.59 8.79 10.18
CA PRO A 149 16.50 7.99 10.76
C PRO A 149 16.72 7.63 12.24
N ALA A 150 17.95 7.40 12.66
CA ALA A 150 18.29 7.10 14.05
C ALA A 150 17.93 8.22 15.05
N HIS A 151 17.70 9.43 14.59
CA HIS A 151 17.35 10.59 15.43
C HIS A 151 15.87 10.99 15.28
N MET A 152 15.01 10.09 14.81
CA MET A 152 13.60 10.36 14.54
C MET A 152 12.69 9.43 15.33
N SER A 153 11.50 9.93 15.68
CA SER A 153 10.44 9.08 16.21
C SER A 153 9.85 8.15 15.14
N GLY A 154 9.17 7.09 15.55
CA GLY A 154 8.47 6.18 14.62
C GLY A 154 7.50 6.90 13.70
N GLY A 155 6.68 7.81 14.25
CA GLY A 155 5.74 8.61 13.46
C GLY A 155 6.44 9.54 12.47
N GLN A 156 7.58 10.14 12.84
CA GLN A 156 8.40 10.93 11.92
C GLN A 156 8.99 10.06 10.80
N MET A 157 9.52 8.87 11.12
CA MET A 157 10.06 7.94 10.12
C MET A 157 8.96 7.48 9.15
N GLN A 158 7.76 7.22 9.62
CA GLN A 158 6.65 6.80 8.77
C GLN A 158 6.18 7.94 7.85
N ARG A 159 6.06 9.16 8.37
CA ARG A 159 5.76 10.32 7.51
C ARG A 159 6.84 10.59 6.47
N ALA A 160 8.11 10.36 6.79
CA ALA A 160 9.21 10.43 5.82
C ALA A 160 9.09 9.33 4.75
N ALA A 161 8.69 8.10 5.13
CA ALA A 161 8.43 7.01 4.19
C ALA A 161 7.26 7.33 3.25
N ILE A 162 6.22 7.99 3.74
CA ILE A 162 5.10 8.49 2.90
C ILE A 162 5.61 9.57 1.94
N ALA A 163 6.39 10.54 2.41
CA ALA A 163 6.98 11.58 1.55
C ALA A 163 7.86 10.97 0.45
N ARG A 164 8.68 9.95 0.78
CA ARG A 164 9.48 9.19 -0.19
C ARG A 164 8.63 8.50 -1.24
N ALA A 165 7.52 7.89 -0.85
CA ALA A 165 6.57 7.26 -1.77
C ALA A 165 5.94 8.28 -2.72
N LEU A 166 5.50 9.42 -2.19
CA LEU A 166 4.90 10.52 -2.96
C LEU A 166 5.88 11.18 -3.94
N ALA A 167 7.17 11.18 -3.64
CA ALA A 167 8.19 11.79 -4.49
C ALA A 167 8.31 11.13 -5.88
N MET A 168 7.83 9.90 -6.02
CA MET A 168 7.74 9.16 -7.28
C MET A 168 6.53 9.56 -8.14
N GLU A 169 5.63 10.42 -7.65
CA GLU A 169 4.36 10.78 -8.30
C GLU A 169 3.58 9.54 -8.75
N PRO A 170 3.28 8.63 -7.81
CA PRO A 170 2.63 7.38 -8.14
C PRO A 170 1.17 7.59 -8.53
N ASP A 171 0.67 6.68 -9.38
CA ASP A 171 -0.75 6.61 -9.73
C ASP A 171 -1.59 6.01 -8.59
N MET A 172 -0.97 5.16 -7.75
CA MET A 172 -1.61 4.52 -6.59
C MET A 172 -0.60 4.32 -5.45
N LEU A 173 -1.10 4.47 -4.22
CA LEU A 173 -0.37 4.20 -2.99
C LEU A 173 -0.87 2.90 -2.35
N LEU A 174 0.06 2.03 -1.99
CA LEU A 174 -0.19 0.79 -1.27
C LEU A 174 0.37 0.93 0.15
N PHE A 175 -0.48 0.84 1.16
CA PHE A 175 -0.09 0.94 2.57
C PHE A 175 -0.21 -0.44 3.23
N ASP A 176 0.90 -0.97 3.73
CA ASP A 176 0.96 -2.25 4.45
C ASP A 176 1.12 -1.98 5.95
N GLU A 177 0.00 -1.89 6.66
CA GLU A 177 -0.10 -1.64 8.11
C GLU A 177 0.74 -0.43 8.58
N PRO A 178 0.51 0.77 8.05
CA PRO A 178 1.42 1.91 8.21
C PRO A 178 1.52 2.45 9.65
N THR A 179 0.63 2.03 10.56
CA THR A 179 0.59 2.48 11.96
C THR A 179 0.97 1.40 12.96
N SER A 180 1.05 0.12 12.54
CA SER A 180 1.19 -1.02 13.47
C SER A 180 2.54 -1.07 14.22
N ALA A 181 3.57 -0.35 13.75
CA ALA A 181 4.87 -0.24 14.41
C ALA A 181 5.05 1.06 15.22
N LEU A 182 3.95 1.78 15.48
CA LEU A 182 3.97 3.08 16.14
C LEU A 182 3.38 3.00 17.55
N ASP A 183 3.89 3.85 18.42
CA ASP A 183 3.24 4.13 19.70
C ASP A 183 1.86 4.77 19.45
N PRO A 184 0.82 4.46 20.25
CA PRO A 184 -0.54 4.95 20.03
C PRO A 184 -0.67 6.47 19.88
N GLU A 185 0.15 7.24 20.59
CA GLU A 185 0.18 8.70 20.54
C GLU A 185 0.67 9.24 19.18
N LEU A 186 1.45 8.46 18.42
CA LEU A 186 1.99 8.85 17.13
C LEU A 186 1.11 8.44 15.93
N VAL A 187 0.15 7.54 16.15
CA VAL A 187 -0.76 7.02 15.11
C VAL A 187 -1.56 8.15 14.46
N GLY A 188 -2.08 9.09 15.27
CA GLY A 188 -2.92 10.19 14.80
C GLY A 188 -2.26 11.07 13.74
N GLU A 189 -0.94 11.33 13.86
CA GLU A 189 -0.19 12.16 12.91
C GLU A 189 -0.06 11.48 11.54
N VAL A 190 0.15 10.18 11.51
CA VAL A 190 0.25 9.40 10.27
C VAL A 190 -1.12 9.27 9.61
N LEU A 191 -2.17 8.96 10.38
CA LEU A 191 -3.54 8.88 9.86
C LEU A 191 -4.02 10.23 9.31
N LYS A 192 -3.60 11.37 9.90
CA LYS A 192 -3.90 12.69 9.36
C LYS A 192 -3.33 12.86 7.96
N VAL A 193 -2.04 12.56 7.77
CA VAL A 193 -1.41 12.62 6.43
C VAL A 193 -2.16 11.74 5.43
N MET A 194 -2.59 10.53 5.84
CA MET A 194 -3.33 9.63 4.96
C MET A 194 -4.74 10.15 4.63
N ARG A 195 -5.43 10.82 5.57
CA ARG A 195 -6.71 11.49 5.29
C ARG A 195 -6.54 12.63 4.30
N ASP A 196 -5.52 13.48 4.50
CA ASP A 196 -5.21 14.59 3.58
C ASP A 196 -4.97 14.06 2.15
N LEU A 197 -4.29 12.91 2.01
CA LEU A 197 -4.09 12.24 0.71
C LEU A 197 -5.40 11.73 0.09
N ALA A 198 -6.30 11.19 0.89
CA ALA A 198 -7.62 10.74 0.45
C ALA A 198 -8.48 11.91 -0.05
N GLU A 199 -8.50 13.02 0.70
CA GLU A 199 -9.23 14.25 0.36
C GLU A 199 -8.71 14.89 -0.95
N GLU A 200 -7.43 14.72 -1.25
CA GLU A 200 -6.83 15.14 -2.53
C GLU A 200 -7.17 14.19 -3.71
N GLY A 201 -7.94 13.14 -3.47
CA GLY A 201 -8.32 12.18 -4.50
C GLY A 201 -7.21 11.20 -4.88
N ARG A 202 -6.26 10.90 -3.98
CA ARG A 202 -5.26 9.87 -4.24
C ARG A 202 -5.89 8.48 -4.16
N THR A 203 -5.60 7.65 -5.16
CA THR A 203 -6.02 6.24 -5.15
C THR A 203 -5.15 5.45 -4.18
N MET A 204 -5.78 4.75 -3.23
CA MET A 204 -5.07 4.06 -2.15
C MET A 204 -5.65 2.66 -1.88
N LEU A 205 -4.77 1.68 -1.69
CA LEU A 205 -5.06 0.41 -1.04
C LEU A 205 -4.38 0.40 0.33
N VAL A 206 -5.15 0.23 1.39
CA VAL A 206 -4.67 0.38 2.77
C VAL A 206 -4.98 -0.88 3.57
N VAL A 207 -3.96 -1.67 3.86
CA VAL A 207 -4.05 -2.71 4.90
C VAL A 207 -3.93 -2.03 6.25
N THR A 208 -4.93 -2.15 7.11
CA THR A 208 -4.95 -1.44 8.38
C THR A 208 -5.76 -2.18 9.45
N HIS A 209 -5.45 -1.88 10.70
CA HIS A 209 -6.25 -2.22 11.88
C HIS A 209 -6.99 -1.00 12.46
N GLU A 210 -6.85 0.17 11.83
CA GLU A 210 -7.48 1.42 12.25
C GLU A 210 -8.94 1.47 11.74
N MET A 211 -9.88 0.95 12.53
CA MET A 211 -11.30 0.84 12.15
C MET A 211 -11.94 2.21 11.90
N GLY A 212 -11.57 3.23 12.68
CA GLY A 212 -12.02 4.61 12.48
C GLY A 212 -11.59 5.15 11.12
N PHE A 213 -10.34 4.93 10.72
CA PHE A 213 -9.87 5.30 9.38
C PHE A 213 -10.64 4.56 8.28
N ALA A 214 -10.77 3.23 8.40
CA ALA A 214 -11.46 2.42 7.41
C ALA A 214 -12.93 2.82 7.24
N ARG A 215 -13.63 3.18 8.33
CA ARG A 215 -15.02 3.62 8.31
C ARG A 215 -15.19 5.02 7.72
N ASP A 216 -14.31 5.98 8.12
CA ASP A 216 -14.54 7.40 7.87
C ASP A 216 -13.93 7.88 6.55
N VAL A 217 -12.90 7.18 6.02
CA VAL A 217 -12.10 7.64 4.88
C VAL A 217 -12.26 6.76 3.64
N SER A 218 -12.58 5.47 3.81
CA SER A 218 -12.61 4.56 2.67
C SER A 218 -13.85 4.73 1.80
N SER A 219 -13.69 4.60 0.48
CA SER A 219 -14.80 4.41 -0.46
C SER A 219 -15.35 2.99 -0.39
N ARG A 220 -14.48 2.03 -0.02
CA ARG A 220 -14.81 0.60 0.08
C ARG A 220 -13.96 -0.11 1.13
N VAL A 221 -14.57 -1.06 1.81
CA VAL A 221 -13.90 -1.93 2.79
C VAL A 221 -13.99 -3.37 2.32
N ILE A 222 -12.86 -4.08 2.39
CA ILE A 222 -12.72 -5.49 2.09
C ILE A 222 -12.23 -6.19 3.36
N PHE A 223 -12.91 -7.26 3.77
CA PHE A 223 -12.44 -8.11 4.85
C PHE A 223 -11.92 -9.43 4.29
N LEU A 224 -10.65 -9.71 4.60
CA LEU A 224 -9.97 -10.95 4.25
C LEU A 224 -9.92 -11.90 5.45
N ASP A 225 -10.31 -13.14 5.23
CA ASP A 225 -10.09 -14.22 6.19
C ASP A 225 -9.67 -15.49 5.45
N GLU A 226 -8.67 -16.20 5.99
CA GLU A 226 -8.10 -17.43 5.42
C GLU A 226 -7.80 -17.36 3.90
N GLY A 227 -7.33 -16.22 3.44
CA GLY A 227 -6.98 -16.00 2.03
C GLY A 227 -8.16 -15.80 1.08
N LEU A 228 -9.35 -15.54 1.59
CA LEU A 228 -10.58 -15.27 0.84
C LEU A 228 -11.14 -13.88 1.16
N VAL A 229 -11.84 -13.28 0.20
CA VAL A 229 -12.68 -12.09 0.46
C VAL A 229 -13.99 -12.57 1.05
N VAL A 230 -14.21 -12.25 2.33
CA VAL A 230 -15.41 -12.66 3.07
C VAL A 230 -16.47 -11.56 3.10
N GLU A 231 -16.02 -10.29 3.14
CA GLU A 231 -16.92 -9.13 3.10
C GLU A 231 -16.32 -8.09 2.14
N ASN A 232 -17.18 -7.40 1.38
CA ASN A 232 -16.78 -6.36 0.45
C ASN A 232 -17.96 -5.40 0.21
N GLY A 233 -17.76 -4.11 0.47
CA GLY A 233 -18.80 -3.12 0.25
C GLY A 233 -18.42 -1.72 0.75
N PRO A 234 -19.36 -0.76 0.62
CA PRO A 234 -19.21 0.57 1.22
C PRO A 234 -19.07 0.46 2.75
N PRO A 235 -18.25 1.33 3.39
CA PRO A 235 -18.01 1.28 4.84
C PRO A 235 -19.28 1.18 5.67
N LYS A 236 -20.27 2.04 5.40
CA LYS A 236 -21.54 2.04 6.12
C LYS A 236 -22.22 0.66 6.10
N GLN A 237 -22.28 0.03 4.93
CA GLN A 237 -22.89 -1.30 4.81
C GLN A 237 -22.10 -2.36 5.57
N VAL A 238 -20.77 -2.34 5.42
CA VAL A 238 -19.89 -3.37 5.99
C VAL A 238 -19.85 -3.28 7.51
N PHE A 239 -19.78 -2.07 8.09
CA PHE A 239 -19.69 -1.88 9.54
C PHE A 239 -21.06 -1.94 10.26
N GLU A 240 -22.13 -1.41 9.66
CA GLU A 240 -23.45 -1.36 10.31
C GLU A 240 -24.31 -2.63 10.04
N HIS A 241 -24.12 -3.23 8.86
CA HIS A 241 -24.91 -4.38 8.40
C HIS A 241 -24.02 -5.49 7.80
N PRO A 242 -23.06 -6.02 8.57
CA PRO A 242 -22.17 -7.07 8.08
C PRO A 242 -22.96 -8.33 7.72
N LYS A 243 -22.68 -8.88 6.54
CA LYS A 243 -23.32 -10.10 6.04
C LYS A 243 -22.68 -11.36 6.61
N SER A 244 -21.35 -11.30 6.86
CA SER A 244 -20.57 -12.42 7.35
C SER A 244 -20.57 -12.49 8.87
N ASP A 245 -20.89 -13.68 9.44
CA ASP A 245 -20.75 -13.95 10.88
C ASP A 245 -19.30 -13.79 11.31
N ARG A 246 -18.38 -14.23 10.48
CA ARG A 246 -16.94 -14.12 10.73
C ARG A 246 -16.47 -12.67 10.88
N PHE A 247 -17.02 -11.75 10.08
CA PHE A 247 -16.69 -10.33 10.24
C PHE A 247 -17.36 -9.72 11.47
N ARG A 248 -18.57 -10.16 11.86
CA ARG A 248 -19.21 -9.76 13.12
C ARG A 248 -18.36 -10.14 14.32
N GLU A 249 -17.85 -11.38 14.36
CA GLU A 249 -16.94 -11.85 15.41
C GLU A 249 -15.65 -11.01 15.45
N PHE A 250 -15.08 -10.71 14.29
CA PHE A 250 -13.90 -9.87 14.19
C PHE A 250 -14.13 -8.47 14.77
N LEU A 251 -15.26 -7.82 14.47
CA LEU A 251 -15.62 -6.52 15.01
C LEU A 251 -15.75 -6.54 16.54
N VAL A 252 -16.40 -7.56 17.11
CA VAL A 252 -16.52 -7.71 18.58
C VAL A 252 -15.16 -7.86 19.26
N GLY A 253 -14.19 -8.48 18.60
CA GLY A 253 -12.83 -8.64 19.14
C GLY A 253 -11.95 -7.39 19.06
N VAL A 254 -12.38 -6.36 18.32
CA VAL A 254 -11.63 -5.12 18.08
C VAL A 254 -12.23 -3.93 18.85
N PHE A 255 -13.52 -3.97 19.16
CA PHE A 255 -14.24 -3.00 20.00
C PHE A 255 -14.50 -3.57 21.38
#